data_606a16743a9712c2f95f67e49f1c51f0
#
_entry.id   606a16743a9712c2f95f67e49f1c51f0
#
_cell.length_a   1.000
_cell.length_b   1.000
_cell.length_c   1.000
_cell.angle_alpha   90.00
_cell.angle_beta   90.00
_cell.angle_gamma   90.00
#
_symmetry.space_group_name_H-M   'P 1'
#
loop_
_entity.id
_entity.type
_entity.pdbx_description
1 polymer ?
#
loop_
_entity_poly.entity_id
_entity_poly.type
_entity_poly.pdbx_seq_one_letter_code
_entity_poly.pdbx_strand_id
1 'polypeptide(L)'
;PHNPVGRVWRRDELEQLVALAKKYDVMLVSDEIHCDFVLFDNRFTSLASFYPEYEKIVVLIAPSKTFNVAGLKFSLIIAPDADIRARIAKTLDTNCISASNPLSIEAARAAYERGDRWLDCQLAHIEKNFRIVADFFRDNFPEAIVYHLEGTYLVWVRISFLGRPVKQITEELIGYGLALNPGSMFGPDGEGFVRINLACGRRRLREALDRFRKYANDIINNDKT
;
A
#
# COMPACT_ATOMS: atom_id res chain seq x y z
N PRO A 1 -6.90 -0.60 3.06
CA PRO A 1 -5.63 -1.29 3.39
C PRO A 1 -4.49 -0.30 3.60
N HIS A 2 -3.68 -0.54 4.64
CA HIS A 2 -2.64 0.39 5.09
C HIS A 2 -1.29 0.11 4.39
N ASN A 3 -0.70 1.12 3.79
CA ASN A 3 0.66 1.10 3.25
C ASN A 3 1.61 1.81 4.24
N PRO A 4 2.72 1.18 4.70
CA PRO A 4 3.38 0.02 4.10
C PRO A 4 3.04 -1.35 4.71
N VAL A 5 2.29 -1.43 5.81
CA VAL A 5 2.17 -2.65 6.64
C VAL A 5 1.29 -3.72 5.99
N GLY A 6 0.35 -3.33 5.13
CA GLY A 6 -0.51 -4.26 4.40
C GLY A 6 -1.70 -4.81 5.19
N ARG A 7 -2.05 -4.22 6.36
CA ARG A 7 -3.23 -4.63 7.10
C ARG A 7 -4.52 -3.99 6.55
N VAL A 8 -5.65 -4.65 6.77
CA VAL A 8 -6.99 -4.11 6.54
C VAL A 8 -7.64 -3.81 7.89
N TRP A 9 -8.16 -2.57 8.06
CA TRP A 9 -8.81 -2.17 9.29
C TRP A 9 -10.13 -2.92 9.46
N ARG A 10 -10.36 -3.50 10.64
CA ARG A 10 -11.61 -4.17 10.96
C ARG A 10 -12.72 -3.15 11.24
N ARG A 11 -13.96 -3.57 11.03
CA ARG A 11 -15.12 -2.72 11.26
C ARG A 11 -15.21 -2.20 12.69
N ASP A 12 -14.94 -3.07 13.68
CA ASP A 12 -14.96 -2.69 15.10
C ASP A 12 -13.91 -1.61 15.47
N GLU A 13 -12.73 -1.64 14.82
CA GLU A 13 -11.71 -0.61 15.00
C GLU A 13 -12.16 0.73 14.38
N LEU A 14 -12.80 0.68 13.22
CA LEU A 14 -13.33 1.89 12.57
C LEU A 14 -14.51 2.49 13.33
N GLU A 15 -15.38 1.68 13.93
CA GLU A 15 -16.45 2.12 14.82
C GLU A 15 -15.90 2.89 16.02
N GLN A 16 -14.84 2.36 16.65
CA GLN A 16 -14.16 3.06 17.76
C GLN A 16 -13.51 4.36 17.30
N LEU A 17 -12.86 4.37 16.13
CA LEU A 17 -12.25 5.56 15.56
C LEU A 17 -13.29 6.66 15.31
N VAL A 18 -14.42 6.30 14.69
CA VAL A 18 -15.51 7.24 14.41
C VAL A 18 -16.14 7.77 15.70
N ALA A 19 -16.33 6.92 16.71
CA ALA A 19 -16.84 7.33 18.02
C ALA A 19 -15.89 8.35 18.70
N LEU A 20 -14.58 8.13 18.62
CA LEU A 20 -13.58 9.08 19.15
C LEU A 20 -13.59 10.38 18.36
N ALA A 21 -13.61 10.32 17.02
CA ALA A 21 -13.66 11.50 16.18
C ALA A 21 -14.90 12.34 16.45
N LYS A 22 -16.06 11.71 16.62
CA LYS A 22 -17.32 12.37 16.97
C LYS A 22 -17.24 13.00 18.36
N LYS A 23 -16.67 12.29 19.35
CA LYS A 23 -16.53 12.78 20.73
C LYS A 23 -15.67 14.04 20.81
N TYR A 24 -14.60 14.12 20.01
CA TYR A 24 -13.64 15.22 20.04
C TYR A 24 -13.81 16.21 18.88
N ASP A 25 -14.85 16.04 18.08
CA ASP A 25 -15.15 16.87 16.91
C ASP A 25 -13.99 16.95 15.88
N VAL A 26 -13.33 15.81 15.64
CA VAL A 26 -12.17 15.71 14.73
C VAL A 26 -12.60 15.20 13.36
N MET A 27 -12.24 15.93 12.30
CA MET A 27 -12.46 15.47 10.93
C MET A 27 -11.58 14.26 10.61
N LEU A 28 -12.18 13.22 10.02
CA LEU A 28 -11.47 12.05 9.51
C LEU A 28 -11.22 12.20 8.00
N VAL A 29 -10.00 11.92 7.59
CA VAL A 29 -9.64 11.80 6.16
C VAL A 29 -9.15 10.38 5.93
N SER A 30 -9.88 9.62 5.11
CA SER A 30 -9.57 8.23 4.78
C SER A 30 -8.96 8.15 3.39
N ASP A 31 -7.69 7.76 3.32
CA ASP A 31 -7.07 7.39 2.04
C ASP A 31 -7.38 5.93 1.73
N GLU A 32 -8.35 5.74 0.83
CA GLU A 32 -8.84 4.43 0.41
C GLU A 32 -8.32 4.02 -0.98
N ILE A 33 -7.18 4.57 -1.40
CA ILE A 33 -6.60 4.30 -2.72
C ILE A 33 -6.26 2.82 -2.95
N HIS A 34 -6.14 2.02 -1.89
CA HIS A 34 -5.88 0.58 -1.93
C HIS A 34 -7.12 -0.26 -1.61
N CYS A 35 -8.32 0.31 -1.58
CA CYS A 35 -9.56 -0.37 -1.15
C CYS A 35 -9.87 -1.65 -1.95
N ASP A 36 -9.52 -1.69 -3.23
CA ASP A 36 -9.76 -2.86 -4.10
C ASP A 36 -8.72 -3.97 -3.92
N PHE A 37 -7.58 -3.70 -3.28
CA PHE A 37 -6.57 -4.70 -2.98
C PHE A 37 -6.79 -5.31 -1.59
N VAL A 38 -7.80 -6.17 -1.49
CA VAL A 38 -8.08 -6.96 -0.28
C VAL A 38 -7.82 -8.42 -0.59
N LEU A 39 -7.04 -9.09 0.25
CA LEU A 39 -6.44 -10.40 -0.02
C LEU A 39 -6.86 -11.42 1.06
N PHE A 40 -6.78 -12.71 0.73
CA PHE A 40 -6.92 -13.81 1.67
C PHE A 40 -8.22 -13.77 2.50
N ASP A 41 -9.37 -13.57 1.85
CA ASP A 41 -10.70 -13.55 2.47
C ASP A 41 -10.93 -12.43 3.51
N ASN A 42 -10.02 -11.46 3.61
CA ASN A 42 -10.25 -10.25 4.39
C ASN A 42 -11.38 -9.41 3.79
N ARG A 43 -11.95 -8.50 4.58
CA ARG A 43 -13.04 -7.62 4.14
C ARG A 43 -12.69 -6.16 4.40
N PHE A 44 -12.79 -5.36 3.36
CA PHE A 44 -12.63 -3.92 3.48
C PHE A 44 -13.94 -3.27 3.95
N THR A 45 -13.83 -2.31 4.85
CA THR A 45 -14.92 -1.42 5.27
C THR A 45 -14.50 0.00 4.97
N SER A 46 -15.21 0.69 4.08
CA SER A 46 -14.99 2.12 3.81
C SER A 46 -15.51 2.96 4.97
N LEU A 47 -14.80 4.03 5.32
CA LEU A 47 -15.31 5.05 6.25
C LEU A 47 -16.56 5.77 5.70
N ALA A 48 -16.83 5.72 4.40
CA ALA A 48 -18.08 6.20 3.83
C ALA A 48 -19.32 5.49 4.39
N SER A 49 -19.19 4.25 4.87
CA SER A 49 -20.30 3.52 5.50
C SER A 49 -20.77 4.15 6.82
N PHE A 50 -20.00 5.04 7.40
CA PHE A 50 -20.31 5.77 8.64
C PHE A 50 -20.83 7.19 8.42
N TYR A 51 -21.06 7.62 7.17
CA TYR A 51 -21.63 8.95 6.88
C TYR A 51 -22.95 9.25 7.60
N PRO A 52 -23.88 8.30 7.76
CA PRO A 52 -25.11 8.57 8.52
C PRO A 52 -24.87 8.89 10.01
N GLU A 53 -23.75 8.47 10.56
CA GLU A 53 -23.40 8.63 11.96
C GLU A 53 -22.51 9.85 12.22
N TYR A 54 -21.64 10.19 11.22
CA TYR A 54 -20.68 11.28 11.31
C TYR A 54 -20.32 11.85 9.92
N GLU A 55 -20.75 13.06 9.62
CA GLU A 55 -20.56 13.68 8.31
C GLU A 55 -19.17 14.29 8.08
N LYS A 56 -18.38 14.49 9.16
CA LYS A 56 -17.02 15.05 9.05
C LYS A 56 -15.99 13.98 8.64
N ILE A 57 -16.35 13.17 7.67
CA ILE A 57 -15.48 12.15 7.06
C ILE A 57 -15.27 12.53 5.60
N VAL A 58 -14.01 12.52 5.16
CA VAL A 58 -13.61 12.70 3.76
C VAL A 58 -12.93 11.41 3.30
N VAL A 59 -13.43 10.85 2.20
CA VAL A 59 -12.85 9.64 1.59
C VAL A 59 -12.15 10.01 0.29
N LEU A 60 -10.92 9.49 0.11
CA LEU A 60 -10.09 9.68 -1.07
C LEU A 60 -9.93 8.34 -1.80
N ILE A 61 -10.35 8.28 -3.06
CA ILE A 61 -10.21 7.09 -3.91
C ILE A 61 -9.63 7.43 -5.27
N ALA A 62 -9.00 6.46 -5.92
CA ALA A 62 -8.50 6.61 -7.28
C ALA A 62 -8.34 5.26 -7.97
N PRO A 63 -8.55 5.16 -9.29
CA PRO A 63 -8.29 3.95 -10.06
C PRO A 63 -6.79 3.67 -10.26
N SER A 64 -5.96 4.62 -9.86
CA SER A 64 -4.54 4.67 -10.19
C SER A 64 -3.73 3.48 -9.69
N LYS A 65 -4.04 2.95 -8.50
CA LYS A 65 -3.37 1.77 -7.93
C LYS A 65 -4.02 0.49 -8.44
N THR A 66 -5.34 0.43 -8.38
CA THR A 66 -6.12 -0.73 -8.79
C THR A 66 -5.85 -1.12 -10.24
N PHE A 67 -5.87 -0.16 -11.14
CA PHE A 67 -5.78 -0.42 -12.59
C PHE A 67 -4.46 0.04 -13.23
N ASN A 68 -3.45 0.38 -12.40
CA ASN A 68 -2.11 0.81 -12.86
C ASN A 68 -2.15 2.03 -13.80
N VAL A 69 -3.00 2.99 -13.52
CA VAL A 69 -3.20 4.21 -14.35
C VAL A 69 -2.77 5.50 -13.66
N ALA A 70 -1.79 5.44 -12.77
CA ALA A 70 -1.30 6.59 -11.99
C ALA A 70 -0.84 7.78 -12.85
N GLY A 71 -0.34 7.52 -14.07
CA GLY A 71 0.09 8.54 -15.03
C GLY A 71 -1.05 9.46 -15.50
N LEU A 72 -2.30 9.02 -15.38
CA LEU A 72 -3.48 9.81 -15.78
C LEU A 72 -3.88 10.88 -14.76
N LYS A 73 -3.34 10.84 -13.54
CA LYS A 73 -3.53 11.88 -12.50
C LYS A 73 -5.00 12.14 -12.17
N PHE A 74 -5.78 11.08 -11.95
CA PHE A 74 -7.19 11.16 -11.59
C PHE A 74 -7.45 10.60 -10.20
N SER A 75 -8.24 11.31 -9.40
CA SER A 75 -8.73 10.86 -8.10
C SER A 75 -10.09 11.49 -7.79
N LEU A 76 -10.80 10.94 -6.84
CA LEU A 76 -12.08 11.41 -6.33
C LEU A 76 -11.95 11.74 -4.85
N ILE A 77 -12.53 12.88 -4.45
CA ILE A 77 -12.67 13.30 -3.06
C ILE A 77 -14.17 13.28 -2.75
N ILE A 78 -14.57 12.47 -1.78
CA ILE A 78 -15.95 12.25 -1.40
C ILE A 78 -16.16 12.83 -0.01
N ALA A 79 -17.01 13.83 0.12
CA ALA A 79 -17.38 14.48 1.37
C ALA A 79 -18.90 14.71 1.39
N PRO A 80 -19.67 14.13 2.34
CA PRO A 80 -21.11 14.34 2.43
C PRO A 80 -21.45 15.74 2.94
N ASP A 81 -20.66 16.28 3.86
CA ASP A 81 -20.82 17.63 4.40
C ASP A 81 -20.60 18.68 3.28
N ALA A 82 -21.58 19.55 3.09
CA ALA A 82 -21.58 20.55 2.01
C ALA A 82 -20.52 21.64 2.22
N ASP A 83 -20.29 22.06 3.47
CA ASP A 83 -19.33 23.12 3.80
C ASP A 83 -17.88 22.60 3.63
N ILE A 84 -17.61 21.38 4.09
CA ILE A 84 -16.31 20.72 3.86
C ILE A 84 -16.06 20.58 2.35
N ARG A 85 -17.06 20.12 1.59
CA ARG A 85 -16.95 19.95 0.15
C ARG A 85 -16.71 21.29 -0.58
N ALA A 86 -17.41 22.36 -0.18
CA ALA A 86 -17.22 23.70 -0.75
C ALA A 86 -15.81 24.25 -0.46
N ARG A 87 -15.30 24.05 0.75
CA ARG A 87 -13.93 24.45 1.12
C ARG A 87 -12.88 23.70 0.34
N ILE A 88 -13.05 22.39 0.14
CA ILE A 88 -12.16 21.58 -0.69
C ILE A 88 -12.20 22.10 -2.13
N ALA A 89 -13.37 22.25 -2.73
CA ALA A 89 -13.54 22.75 -4.10
C ALA A 89 -12.86 24.11 -4.28
N LYS A 90 -13.10 25.06 -3.38
CA LYS A 90 -12.44 26.37 -3.40
C LYS A 90 -10.91 26.27 -3.37
N THR A 91 -10.37 25.36 -2.56
CA THR A 91 -8.90 25.16 -2.46
C THR A 91 -8.34 24.59 -3.76
N LEU A 92 -9.04 23.60 -4.36
CA LEU A 92 -8.65 23.03 -5.64
C LEU A 92 -8.67 24.06 -6.76
N ASP A 93 -9.72 24.89 -6.83
CA ASP A 93 -9.84 25.97 -7.81
C ASP A 93 -8.75 27.03 -7.65
N THR A 94 -8.49 27.45 -6.41
CA THR A 94 -7.43 28.43 -6.10
C THR A 94 -6.06 27.95 -6.56
N ASN A 95 -5.81 26.63 -6.49
CA ASN A 95 -4.54 26.04 -6.92
C ASN A 95 -4.56 25.57 -8.38
N CYS A 96 -5.62 25.84 -9.15
CA CYS A 96 -5.77 25.43 -10.54
C CYS A 96 -5.65 23.91 -10.78
N ILE A 97 -6.10 23.10 -9.82
CA ILE A 97 -6.07 21.62 -9.86
C ILE A 97 -7.46 20.99 -9.86
N SER A 98 -8.51 21.78 -10.04
CA SER A 98 -9.90 21.30 -10.08
C SER A 98 -10.28 20.61 -11.41
N ALA A 99 -9.57 20.94 -12.50
CA ALA A 99 -9.86 20.38 -13.82
C ALA A 99 -9.18 19.04 -14.04
N SER A 100 -9.97 18.00 -14.32
CA SER A 100 -9.46 16.69 -14.70
C SER A 100 -9.20 16.61 -16.20
N ASN A 101 -8.16 15.86 -16.58
CA ASN A 101 -7.94 15.52 -17.99
C ASN A 101 -9.10 14.66 -18.52
N PRO A 102 -9.77 15.03 -19.64
CA PRO A 102 -10.87 14.26 -20.21
C PRO A 102 -10.55 12.78 -20.44
N LEU A 103 -9.35 12.47 -20.89
CA LEU A 103 -8.90 11.08 -21.09
C LEU A 103 -8.84 10.30 -19.77
N SER A 104 -8.52 10.97 -18.66
CA SER A 104 -8.47 10.32 -17.34
C SER A 104 -9.85 9.95 -16.82
N ILE A 105 -10.87 10.74 -17.14
CA ILE A 105 -12.28 10.47 -16.79
C ILE A 105 -12.77 9.23 -17.52
N GLU A 106 -12.56 9.17 -18.84
CA GLU A 106 -12.96 8.02 -19.65
C GLU A 106 -12.20 6.74 -19.26
N ALA A 107 -10.91 6.86 -18.97
CA ALA A 107 -10.12 5.73 -18.51
C ALA A 107 -10.58 5.22 -17.13
N ALA A 108 -10.90 6.12 -16.18
CA ALA A 108 -11.44 5.77 -14.89
C ALA A 108 -12.79 5.08 -15.01
N ARG A 109 -13.68 5.62 -15.85
CA ARG A 109 -14.98 5.02 -16.13
C ARG A 109 -14.84 3.62 -16.71
N ALA A 110 -14.03 3.45 -17.75
CA ALA A 110 -13.80 2.15 -18.36
C ALA A 110 -13.17 1.14 -17.39
N ALA A 111 -12.26 1.59 -16.53
CA ALA A 111 -11.62 0.75 -15.51
C ALA A 111 -12.64 0.21 -14.50
N TYR A 112 -13.49 1.07 -13.93
CA TYR A 112 -14.50 0.65 -12.96
C TYR A 112 -15.68 -0.10 -13.59
N GLU A 113 -16.06 0.18 -14.85
CA GLU A 113 -17.15 -0.53 -15.53
C GLU A 113 -16.75 -1.90 -16.08
N ARG A 114 -15.47 -2.12 -16.40
CA ARG A 114 -15.02 -3.30 -17.18
C ARG A 114 -13.79 -3.99 -16.60
N GLY A 115 -13.25 -3.50 -15.48
CA GLY A 115 -11.98 -3.95 -14.93
C GLY A 115 -12.04 -5.14 -13.98
N ASP A 116 -13.23 -5.63 -13.59
CA ASP A 116 -13.40 -6.64 -12.54
C ASP A 116 -12.57 -7.89 -12.79
N ARG A 117 -12.68 -8.48 -13.99
CA ARG A 117 -11.92 -9.69 -14.35
C ARG A 117 -10.40 -9.48 -14.27
N TRP A 118 -9.94 -8.28 -14.66
CA TRP A 118 -8.52 -7.93 -14.55
C TRP A 118 -8.10 -7.85 -13.09
N LEU A 119 -8.91 -7.20 -12.25
CA LEU A 119 -8.67 -7.08 -10.82
C LEU A 119 -8.60 -8.44 -10.14
N ASP A 120 -9.58 -9.34 -10.39
CA ASP A 120 -9.58 -10.70 -9.85
C ASP A 120 -8.29 -11.45 -10.18
N CYS A 121 -7.84 -11.35 -11.44
CA CYS A 121 -6.57 -11.94 -11.87
C CYS A 121 -5.37 -11.33 -11.13
N GLN A 122 -5.37 -10.02 -10.87
CA GLN A 122 -4.30 -9.34 -10.12
C GLN A 122 -4.29 -9.77 -8.65
N LEU A 123 -5.44 -9.84 -7.99
CA LEU A 123 -5.54 -10.29 -6.60
C LEU A 123 -4.97 -11.71 -6.46
N ALA A 124 -5.42 -12.65 -7.29
CA ALA A 124 -4.89 -14.01 -7.30
C ALA A 124 -3.38 -14.09 -7.63
N HIS A 125 -2.88 -13.17 -8.47
CA HIS A 125 -1.45 -13.09 -8.79
C HIS A 125 -0.63 -12.58 -7.60
N ILE A 126 -1.10 -11.53 -6.91
CA ILE A 126 -0.44 -10.94 -5.75
C ILE A 126 -0.38 -11.93 -4.59
N GLU A 127 -1.47 -12.65 -4.31
CA GLU A 127 -1.49 -13.71 -3.29
C GLU A 127 -0.46 -14.81 -3.55
N LYS A 128 -0.33 -15.24 -4.81
CA LYS A 128 0.69 -16.23 -5.20
C LYS A 128 2.10 -15.68 -5.05
N ASN A 129 2.31 -14.40 -5.40
CA ASN A 129 3.61 -13.74 -5.22
C ASN A 129 3.93 -13.56 -3.73
N PHE A 130 2.94 -13.25 -2.89
CA PHE A 130 3.13 -13.19 -1.44
C PHE A 130 3.61 -14.53 -0.87
N ARG A 131 2.98 -15.65 -1.26
CA ARG A 131 3.41 -16.98 -0.82
C ARG A 131 4.86 -17.26 -1.22
N ILE A 132 5.26 -16.90 -2.45
CA ILE A 132 6.66 -17.05 -2.91
C ILE A 132 7.63 -16.28 -2.00
N VAL A 133 7.29 -15.04 -1.62
CA VAL A 133 8.13 -14.23 -0.72
C VAL A 133 8.17 -14.84 0.69
N ALA A 134 7.02 -15.21 1.24
CA ALA A 134 6.91 -15.80 2.57
C ALA A 134 7.72 -17.11 2.67
N ASP A 135 7.55 -18.01 1.70
CA ASP A 135 8.30 -19.26 1.63
C ASP A 135 9.80 -19.01 1.49
N PHE A 136 10.20 -18.08 0.62
CA PHE A 136 11.61 -17.73 0.44
C PHE A 136 12.28 -17.28 1.73
N PHE A 137 11.68 -16.36 2.48
CA PHE A 137 12.26 -15.89 3.74
C PHE A 137 12.25 -16.99 4.81
N ARG A 138 11.15 -17.73 4.95
CA ARG A 138 11.08 -18.87 5.89
C ARG A 138 12.20 -19.89 5.65
N ASP A 139 12.45 -20.23 4.38
CA ASP A 139 13.34 -21.31 4.01
C ASP A 139 14.83 -20.90 3.98
N ASN A 140 15.12 -19.62 3.75
CA ASN A 140 16.50 -19.14 3.62
C ASN A 140 16.96 -18.23 4.77
N PHE A 141 16.03 -17.51 5.43
CA PHE A 141 16.33 -16.51 6.46
C PHE A 141 15.24 -16.54 7.55
N PRO A 142 15.22 -17.57 8.41
CA PRO A 142 14.15 -17.75 9.42
C PRO A 142 14.11 -16.64 10.47
N GLU A 143 15.17 -15.83 10.59
CA GLU A 143 15.22 -14.65 11.46
C GLU A 143 14.45 -13.45 10.88
N ALA A 144 14.15 -13.47 9.58
CA ALA A 144 13.33 -12.45 8.97
C ALA A 144 11.87 -12.61 9.39
N ILE A 145 11.15 -11.49 9.51
CA ILE A 145 9.72 -11.51 9.77
C ILE A 145 8.99 -10.94 8.55
N VAL A 146 8.28 -11.78 7.83
CA VAL A 146 7.37 -11.37 6.77
C VAL A 146 6.01 -11.10 7.40
N TYR A 147 5.58 -9.84 7.40
CA TYR A 147 4.27 -9.50 7.94
C TYR A 147 3.16 -10.05 7.06
N HIS A 148 2.10 -10.51 7.72
CA HIS A 148 0.93 -11.02 7.00
C HIS A 148 0.29 -9.92 6.16
N LEU A 149 0.05 -10.22 4.89
CA LEU A 149 -0.49 -9.26 3.93
C LEU A 149 -2.01 -9.46 3.83
N GLU A 150 -2.80 -8.56 4.43
CA GLU A 150 -4.25 -8.59 4.33
C GLU A 150 -4.76 -7.78 3.13
N GLY A 151 -3.97 -6.82 2.67
CA GLY A 151 -4.30 -5.95 1.54
C GLY A 151 -3.09 -5.22 0.97
N THR A 152 -3.28 -4.46 -0.07
CA THR A 152 -2.26 -3.86 -0.93
C THR A 152 -1.50 -4.90 -1.78
N TYR A 153 -0.54 -4.45 -2.57
CA TYR A 153 0.44 -5.31 -3.29
C TYR A 153 1.86 -5.10 -2.76
N LEU A 154 1.98 -4.61 -1.52
CA LEU A 154 3.24 -4.20 -0.90
C LEU A 154 3.44 -5.01 0.38
N VAL A 155 4.46 -5.86 0.41
CA VAL A 155 4.76 -6.65 1.61
C VAL A 155 5.83 -5.99 2.45
N TRP A 156 5.63 -6.01 3.76
CA TRP A 156 6.51 -5.46 4.78
C TRP A 156 7.34 -6.59 5.39
N VAL A 157 8.67 -6.47 5.29
CA VAL A 157 9.58 -7.52 5.73
C VAL A 157 10.62 -6.93 6.67
N ARG A 158 10.74 -7.48 7.88
CA ARG A 158 11.80 -7.15 8.82
C ARG A 158 13.04 -7.97 8.50
N ILE A 159 14.15 -7.28 8.23
CA ILE A 159 15.46 -7.85 7.87
C ILE A 159 16.57 -7.39 8.82
N SER A 160 16.22 -6.98 10.05
CA SER A 160 17.18 -6.50 11.05
C SER A 160 18.26 -7.51 11.46
N PHE A 161 18.08 -8.79 11.13
CA PHE A 161 19.08 -9.83 11.34
C PHE A 161 20.39 -9.61 10.56
N LEU A 162 20.37 -8.76 9.52
CA LEU A 162 21.57 -8.39 8.77
C LEU A 162 22.50 -7.41 9.52
N GLY A 163 22.11 -6.93 10.71
CA GLY A 163 22.96 -6.15 11.60
C GLY A 163 23.41 -4.77 11.10
N ARG A 164 22.79 -4.27 10.01
CA ARG A 164 23.13 -2.99 9.35
C ARG A 164 21.92 -2.06 9.29
N PRO A 165 22.13 -0.73 9.24
CA PRO A 165 21.06 0.22 8.99
C PRO A 165 20.34 -0.09 7.67
N VAL A 166 18.99 -0.06 7.68
CA VAL A 166 18.20 -0.46 6.50
C VAL A 166 18.47 0.40 5.27
N LYS A 167 18.80 1.67 5.46
CA LYS A 167 19.19 2.57 4.35
C LYS A 167 20.47 2.07 3.67
N GLN A 168 21.48 1.70 4.44
CA GLN A 168 22.73 1.13 3.92
C GLN A 168 22.44 -0.16 3.14
N ILE A 169 21.65 -1.08 3.72
CA ILE A 169 21.26 -2.33 3.05
C ILE A 169 20.64 -2.05 1.68
N THR A 170 19.68 -1.12 1.61
CA THR A 170 19.00 -0.82 0.34
C THR A 170 19.88 -0.12 -0.67
N GLU A 171 20.85 0.68 -0.25
CA GLU A 171 21.87 1.29 -1.12
C GLU A 171 22.84 0.22 -1.67
N GLU A 172 23.32 -0.68 -0.84
CA GLU A 172 24.20 -1.80 -1.24
C GLU A 172 23.50 -2.77 -2.20
N LEU A 173 22.20 -3.06 -1.97
CA LEU A 173 21.39 -3.92 -2.84
C LEU A 173 21.30 -3.40 -4.28
N ILE A 174 21.45 -2.10 -4.52
CA ILE A 174 21.50 -1.54 -5.87
C ILE A 174 22.68 -2.12 -6.66
N GLY A 175 23.83 -2.35 -6.01
CA GLY A 175 25.00 -3.00 -6.62
C GLY A 175 24.72 -4.45 -7.05
N TYR A 176 23.75 -5.12 -6.42
CA TYR A 176 23.27 -6.45 -6.81
C TYR A 176 22.11 -6.38 -7.83
N GLY A 177 21.75 -5.18 -8.30
CA GLY A 177 20.67 -4.95 -9.24
C GLY A 177 19.26 -5.08 -8.63
N LEU A 178 19.12 -4.84 -7.32
CA LEU A 178 17.86 -4.87 -6.59
C LEU A 178 17.62 -3.54 -5.88
N ALA A 179 16.54 -2.86 -6.23
CA ALA A 179 16.08 -1.65 -5.57
C ALA A 179 14.85 -1.97 -4.70
N LEU A 180 14.94 -1.72 -3.40
CA LEU A 180 13.86 -1.85 -2.43
C LEU A 180 13.62 -0.50 -1.73
N ASN A 181 12.45 -0.30 -1.16
CA ASN A 181 12.19 0.86 -0.32
C ASN A 181 12.64 0.55 1.12
N PRO A 182 13.57 1.35 1.71
CA PRO A 182 13.90 1.22 3.12
C PRO A 182 12.71 1.62 3.98
N GLY A 183 12.49 0.88 5.07
CA GLY A 183 11.38 1.16 5.98
C GLY A 183 11.52 2.49 6.70
N SER A 184 12.74 2.94 6.93
CA SER A 184 13.04 4.25 7.57
C SER A 184 12.43 5.45 6.82
N MET A 185 12.10 5.33 5.52
CA MET A 185 11.38 6.39 4.78
C MET A 185 9.91 6.56 5.23
N PHE A 186 9.35 5.61 6.00
CA PHE A 186 7.99 5.65 6.53
C PHE A 186 7.92 6.08 8.00
N GLY A 187 9.06 6.41 8.59
CA GLY A 187 9.18 6.84 9.97
C GLY A 187 10.26 6.06 10.73
N PRO A 188 10.61 6.49 11.95
CA PRO A 188 11.67 5.87 12.74
C PRO A 188 11.41 4.41 13.08
N ASP A 189 10.15 4.03 13.31
CA ASP A 189 9.74 2.65 13.60
C ASP A 189 9.89 1.70 12.40
N GLY A 190 10.16 2.25 11.21
CA GLY A 190 10.46 1.49 10.00
C GLY A 190 11.92 1.04 9.88
N GLU A 191 12.79 1.37 10.85
CA GLU A 191 14.16 0.88 10.85
C GLU A 191 14.24 -0.65 10.95
N GLY A 192 15.11 -1.25 10.15
CA GLY A 192 15.23 -2.71 10.01
C GLY A 192 14.20 -3.37 9.10
N PHE A 193 13.33 -2.59 8.44
CA PHE A 193 12.33 -3.10 7.50
C PHE A 193 12.60 -2.70 6.05
N VAL A 194 12.13 -3.53 5.14
CA VAL A 194 12.03 -3.19 3.71
C VAL A 194 10.61 -3.43 3.21
N ARG A 195 10.21 -2.63 2.21
CA ARG A 195 8.95 -2.83 1.50
C ARG A 195 9.24 -3.41 0.10
N ILE A 196 8.62 -4.56 -0.18
CA ILE A 196 8.74 -5.28 -1.46
C ILE A 196 7.44 -5.14 -2.24
N ASN A 197 7.53 -4.76 -3.53
CA ASN A 197 6.39 -4.67 -4.44
C ASN A 197 6.13 -6.03 -5.10
N LEU A 198 4.94 -6.57 -4.91
CA LEU A 198 4.49 -7.86 -5.45
C LEU A 198 3.78 -7.76 -6.81
N ALA A 199 3.43 -6.55 -7.26
CA ALA A 199 2.76 -6.32 -8.54
C ALA A 199 3.74 -6.42 -9.72
N CYS A 200 4.45 -7.53 -9.81
CA CYS A 200 5.39 -7.83 -10.89
C CYS A 200 5.29 -9.30 -11.32
N GLY A 201 5.81 -9.61 -12.51
CA GLY A 201 5.84 -11.00 -13.00
C GLY A 201 6.68 -11.92 -12.11
N ARG A 202 6.23 -13.17 -11.92
CA ARG A 202 6.88 -14.16 -11.03
C ARG A 202 8.36 -14.40 -11.33
N ARG A 203 8.76 -14.37 -12.59
CA ARG A 203 10.17 -14.50 -12.97
C ARG A 203 10.99 -13.37 -12.35
N ARG A 204 10.56 -12.12 -12.52
CA ARG A 204 11.23 -10.95 -11.93
C ARG A 204 11.27 -11.01 -10.41
N LEU A 205 10.18 -11.47 -9.78
CA LEU A 205 10.14 -11.64 -8.34
C LEU A 205 11.20 -12.63 -7.85
N ARG A 206 11.28 -13.81 -8.48
CA ARG A 206 12.29 -14.83 -8.14
C ARG A 206 13.71 -14.32 -8.36
N GLU A 207 13.99 -13.67 -9.49
CA GLU A 207 15.28 -13.03 -9.76
C GLU A 207 15.65 -12.00 -8.68
N ALA A 208 14.68 -11.21 -8.21
CA ALA A 208 14.87 -10.24 -7.13
C ALA A 208 15.21 -10.92 -5.79
N LEU A 209 14.50 -12.01 -5.45
CA LEU A 209 14.76 -12.79 -4.25
C LEU A 209 16.13 -13.50 -4.31
N ASP A 210 16.54 -14.01 -5.48
CA ASP A 210 17.88 -14.60 -5.67
C ASP A 210 19.00 -13.56 -5.49
N ARG A 211 18.79 -12.32 -5.96
CA ARG A 211 19.72 -11.19 -5.74
C ARG A 211 19.80 -10.83 -4.25
N PHE A 212 18.66 -10.78 -3.56
CA PHE A 212 18.63 -10.57 -2.12
C PHE A 212 19.39 -11.66 -1.38
N ARG A 213 19.18 -12.95 -1.73
CA ARG A 213 19.88 -14.10 -1.12
C ARG A 213 21.39 -13.99 -1.29
N LYS A 214 21.86 -13.63 -2.49
CA LYS A 214 23.29 -13.44 -2.76
C LYS A 214 23.87 -12.36 -1.84
N TYR A 215 23.25 -11.18 -1.79
CA TYR A 215 23.67 -10.08 -0.95
C TYR A 215 23.70 -10.46 0.53
N ALA A 216 22.63 -11.06 1.05
CA ALA A 216 22.55 -11.44 2.45
C ALA A 216 23.61 -12.47 2.85
N ASN A 217 23.85 -13.47 1.99
CA ASN A 217 24.89 -14.48 2.23
C ASN A 217 26.30 -13.87 2.20
N ASP A 218 26.59 -12.93 1.30
CA ASP A 218 27.87 -12.24 1.23
C ASP A 218 28.15 -11.45 2.52
N ILE A 219 27.12 -10.80 3.11
CA ILE A 219 27.25 -10.11 4.40
C ILE A 219 27.47 -11.09 5.54
N ILE A 220 26.61 -12.11 5.68
CA ILE A 220 26.66 -13.07 6.77
C ILE A 220 28.02 -13.82 6.79
N ASN A 221 28.61 -14.06 5.63
CA ASN A 221 29.92 -14.74 5.54
C ASN A 221 31.07 -13.79 5.85
N ASN A 222 30.99 -12.51 5.46
CA ASN A 222 32.04 -11.53 5.76
C ASN A 222 32.09 -11.15 7.25
N ASP A 223 30.94 -11.15 7.95
CA ASP A 223 30.87 -10.84 9.38
C ASP A 223 31.35 -12.01 10.28
N LYS A 224 31.62 -13.21 9.69
CA LYS A 224 32.16 -14.38 10.37
C LYS A 224 33.71 -14.52 10.25
N THR A 225 34.34 -13.69 9.40
CA THR A 225 35.79 -13.63 9.21
C THR A 225 36.39 -12.44 9.92
#